data_019fa43f7b526c2cc57195f822525c6d
#
_entry.id   019fa43f7b526c2cc57195f822525c6d
#
_cell.length_a   1.000
_cell.length_b   1.000
_cell.length_c   1.000
_cell.angle_alpha   90.00
_cell.angle_beta   90.00
_cell.angle_gamma   90.00
#
_symmetry.space_group_name_H-M   'P 1'
#
loop_
_entity.id
_entity.type
_entity.pdbx_description
1 polymer ?
#
loop_
_entity_poly.entity_id
_entity_poly.type
_entity_poly.pdbx_seq_one_letter_code
_entity_poly.pdbx_strand_id
1 'polypeptide(L)'
;MTTETSPLSRQPDKLDYTSPTQFRFMINQLPKVQFFTTGANIPAISLGELVIPTPYKDIPLIGDKVTFENLTVTFIVDEFLENYSELHNWLIGIGFPKNRTQFSTFRSSTSNTSSGGTGGNNDIGIVGNPVADRPFYSDATLSILSNKNNPIVEVRFSDMFPVSLSGLDYNQQATDVEYLTASVDFRYKLYE
;
A
#
# COMPACT_ATOMS: atom_id res chain seq x y z
N MET A 1 -11.89 -42.74 28.03
CA MET A 1 -10.75 -41.99 28.56
C MET A 1 -10.86 -40.58 27.99
N THR A 2 -11.40 -39.64 28.75
CA THR A 2 -11.43 -38.23 28.40
C THR A 2 -10.03 -37.67 28.68
N THR A 3 -9.29 -37.34 27.64
CA THR A 3 -8.04 -36.60 27.77
C THR A 3 -8.38 -35.22 28.29
N GLU A 4 -8.16 -34.98 29.58
CA GLU A 4 -8.17 -33.64 30.15
C GLU A 4 -7.06 -32.83 29.48
N THR A 5 -7.44 -31.99 28.50
CA THR A 5 -6.53 -31.01 27.96
C THR A 5 -6.27 -29.95 29.03
N SER A 6 -5.05 -29.91 29.54
CA SER A 6 -4.61 -28.91 30.51
C SER A 6 -5.00 -27.50 30.04
N PRO A 7 -5.53 -26.61 30.91
CA PRO A 7 -5.81 -25.22 30.57
C PRO A 7 -4.61 -24.50 29.93
N LEU A 8 -3.40 -24.91 30.28
CA LEU A 8 -2.15 -24.38 29.71
C LEU A 8 -1.96 -24.73 28.21
N SER A 9 -2.60 -25.80 27.71
CA SER A 9 -2.52 -26.19 26.29
C SER A 9 -3.30 -25.23 25.37
N ARG A 10 -4.10 -24.32 25.93
CA ARG A 10 -4.87 -23.29 25.21
C ARG A 10 -4.17 -21.94 25.19
N GLN A 11 -3.04 -21.81 25.88
CA GLN A 11 -2.26 -20.58 25.85
C GLN A 11 -1.51 -20.49 24.52
N PRO A 12 -1.44 -19.30 23.90
CA PRO A 12 -0.63 -19.11 22.72
C PRO A 12 0.87 -19.29 23.07
N ASP A 13 1.61 -19.90 22.17
CA ASP A 13 3.05 -20.15 22.34
C ASP A 13 3.88 -18.86 22.38
N LYS A 14 3.32 -17.79 21.82
CA LYS A 14 3.96 -16.46 21.75
C LYS A 14 3.11 -15.45 22.49
N LEU A 15 3.68 -14.85 23.53
CA LEU A 15 3.02 -13.82 24.36
C LEU A 15 3.49 -12.40 24.05
N ASP A 16 4.38 -12.23 23.10
CA ASP A 16 4.89 -10.92 22.69
C ASP A 16 3.89 -10.22 21.79
N TYR A 17 3.62 -8.94 22.08
CA TYR A 17 2.71 -8.10 21.30
C TYR A 17 3.49 -7.28 20.28
N THR A 18 2.87 -7.05 19.13
CA THR A 18 3.43 -6.21 18.06
C THR A 18 3.39 -4.74 18.48
N SER A 19 4.52 -4.05 18.37
CA SER A 19 4.59 -2.61 18.60
C SER A 19 4.24 -1.84 17.32
N PRO A 20 3.39 -0.80 17.40
CA PRO A 20 3.01 -0.01 16.21
C PRO A 20 4.17 0.82 15.64
N THR A 21 5.24 1.00 16.38
CA THR A 21 6.41 1.79 15.97
C THR A 21 7.47 0.96 15.25
N GLN A 22 7.30 -0.36 15.21
CA GLN A 22 8.30 -1.28 14.67
C GLN A 22 7.88 -1.83 13.32
N PHE A 23 8.05 -1.01 12.30
CA PHE A 23 7.81 -1.38 10.93
C PHE A 23 8.85 -0.75 10.00
N ARG A 24 8.98 -1.32 8.82
CA ARG A 24 9.78 -0.78 7.74
C ARG A 24 8.98 -0.90 6.45
N PHE A 25 8.78 0.23 5.79
CA PHE A 25 8.09 0.27 4.51
C PHE A 25 9.08 0.51 3.38
N MET A 26 9.00 -0.27 2.32
CA MET A 26 9.87 -0.20 1.15
C MET A 26 9.04 -0.12 -0.11
N ILE A 27 9.33 0.87 -0.97
CA ILE A 27 8.77 1.01 -2.31
C ILE A 27 9.92 0.92 -3.31
N ASN A 28 9.82 0.02 -4.28
CA ASN A 28 10.90 -0.19 -5.24
C ASN A 28 11.18 1.02 -6.12
N GLN A 29 10.17 1.83 -6.41
CA GLN A 29 10.28 3.01 -7.28
C GLN A 29 10.70 4.27 -6.53
N LEU A 30 10.44 4.38 -5.22
CA LEU A 30 10.58 5.62 -4.44
C LEU A 30 11.43 5.43 -3.18
N PRO A 31 12.75 5.28 -3.29
CA PRO A 31 13.62 5.05 -2.14
C PRO A 31 13.66 6.23 -1.16
N LYS A 32 13.42 7.46 -1.61
CA LYS A 32 13.40 8.65 -0.74
C LYS A 32 12.16 8.68 0.15
N VAL A 33 11.00 8.32 -0.37
CA VAL A 33 9.76 8.20 0.43
C VAL A 33 9.91 7.13 1.50
N GLN A 34 10.51 6.01 1.15
CA GLN A 34 10.81 4.91 2.07
C GLN A 34 11.58 5.39 3.31
N PHE A 35 12.60 6.22 3.13
CA PHE A 35 13.46 6.66 4.22
C PHE A 35 12.74 7.56 5.22
N PHE A 36 11.80 8.39 4.76
CA PHE A 36 11.07 9.36 5.57
C PHE A 36 9.68 8.89 5.99
N THR A 37 9.31 7.62 5.78
CA THR A 37 8.00 7.08 6.16
C THR A 37 7.86 7.05 7.68
N THR A 38 6.78 7.69 8.18
CA THR A 38 6.42 7.73 9.60
C THR A 38 5.24 6.84 9.94
N GLY A 39 4.39 6.54 8.97
CA GLY A 39 3.22 5.69 9.16
C GLY A 39 2.84 4.94 7.89
N ALA A 40 2.38 3.71 8.06
CA ALA A 40 1.77 2.90 7.01
C ALA A 40 0.70 2.01 7.64
N ASN A 41 -0.44 1.85 6.97
CA ASN A 41 -1.48 0.94 7.43
C ASN A 41 -1.39 -0.41 6.71
N ILE A 42 -1.92 -1.46 7.33
CA ILE A 42 -2.29 -2.68 6.61
C ILE A 42 -3.76 -2.49 6.20
N PRO A 43 -4.07 -2.49 4.90
CA PRO A 43 -5.42 -2.19 4.44
C PRO A 43 -6.43 -3.23 4.90
N ALA A 44 -7.65 -2.77 5.21
CA ALA A 44 -8.73 -3.65 5.58
C ALA A 44 -9.25 -4.45 4.38
N ILE A 45 -9.78 -5.63 4.69
CA ILE A 45 -10.42 -6.53 3.73
C ILE A 45 -11.88 -6.64 4.10
N SER A 46 -12.76 -6.45 3.15
CA SER A 46 -14.20 -6.68 3.31
C SER A 46 -14.70 -7.69 2.31
N LEU A 47 -15.55 -8.60 2.78
CA LEU A 47 -16.27 -9.54 1.95
C LEU A 47 -17.67 -9.01 1.71
N GLY A 48 -18.12 -9.01 0.47
CA GLY A 48 -19.50 -8.65 0.13
C GLY A 48 -20.48 -9.57 0.80
N GLU A 49 -21.66 -9.04 1.14
CA GLU A 49 -22.77 -9.81 1.68
C GLU A 49 -24.03 -9.64 0.81
N LEU A 50 -24.83 -10.66 0.76
CA LEU A 50 -26.16 -10.63 0.18
C LEU A 50 -27.18 -10.68 1.31
N VAL A 51 -28.27 -9.94 1.17
CA VAL A 51 -29.34 -9.91 2.16
C VAL A 51 -30.63 -10.44 1.55
N ILE A 52 -31.20 -11.48 2.16
CA ILE A 52 -32.55 -11.94 1.83
C ILE A 52 -33.52 -11.27 2.79
N PRO A 53 -34.40 -10.37 2.29
CA PRO A 53 -35.40 -9.75 3.12
C PRO A 53 -36.52 -10.79 3.47
N THR A 54 -36.78 -10.94 4.76
CA THR A 54 -37.93 -11.71 5.23
C THR A 54 -38.85 -10.82 6.07
N PRO A 55 -40.15 -11.17 6.26
CA PRO A 55 -41.09 -10.33 7.01
C PRO A 55 -40.71 -10.07 8.46
N TYR A 56 -39.82 -10.89 9.04
CA TYR A 56 -39.46 -10.81 10.46
C TYR A 56 -38.00 -10.38 10.69
N LYS A 57 -37.08 -10.70 9.76
CA LYS A 57 -35.67 -10.41 9.89
C LYS A 57 -34.96 -10.60 8.54
N ASP A 58 -34.04 -9.73 8.26
CA ASP A 58 -33.12 -9.90 7.13
C ASP A 58 -32.12 -11.02 7.42
N ILE A 59 -31.96 -11.93 6.46
CA ILE A 59 -31.03 -13.06 6.55
C ILE A 59 -29.77 -12.72 5.72
N PRO A 60 -28.61 -12.54 6.35
CA PRO A 60 -27.38 -12.33 5.62
C PRO A 60 -26.88 -13.63 4.98
N LEU A 61 -26.43 -13.55 3.74
CA LEU A 61 -25.73 -14.60 3.02
C LEU A 61 -24.31 -14.17 2.66
N ILE A 62 -23.43 -15.15 2.53
CA ILE A 62 -22.05 -14.93 2.12
C ILE A 62 -22.04 -14.49 0.65
N GLY A 63 -21.38 -13.37 0.37
CA GLY A 63 -21.10 -12.91 -0.99
C GLY A 63 -19.75 -13.38 -1.50
N ASP A 64 -19.51 -13.22 -2.80
CA ASP A 64 -18.32 -13.76 -3.49
C ASP A 64 -17.24 -12.72 -3.72
N LYS A 65 -17.52 -11.42 -3.51
CA LYS A 65 -16.60 -10.34 -3.86
C LYS A 65 -15.84 -9.84 -2.65
N VAL A 66 -14.50 -9.97 -2.72
CA VAL A 66 -13.59 -9.36 -1.74
C VAL A 66 -13.20 -7.96 -2.22
N THR A 67 -13.24 -6.99 -1.32
CA THR A 67 -12.83 -5.61 -1.57
C THR A 67 -11.69 -5.25 -0.61
N PHE A 68 -10.64 -4.67 -1.18
CA PHE A 68 -9.49 -4.18 -0.45
C PHE A 68 -9.56 -2.66 -0.32
N GLU A 69 -9.23 -2.14 0.86
CA GLU A 69 -9.11 -0.70 1.07
C GLU A 69 -7.76 -0.16 0.57
N ASN A 70 -7.58 1.15 0.65
CA ASN A 70 -6.35 1.80 0.22
C ASN A 70 -5.23 1.55 1.23
N LEU A 71 -4.00 1.46 0.72
CA LEU A 71 -2.80 1.57 1.52
C LEU A 71 -2.47 3.06 1.66
N THR A 72 -2.55 3.58 2.88
CA THR A 72 -2.19 4.96 3.20
C THR A 72 -0.82 4.99 3.84
N VAL A 73 0.07 5.78 3.27
CA VAL A 73 1.44 5.96 3.77
C VAL A 73 1.65 7.42 4.13
N THR A 74 2.11 7.67 5.35
CA THR A 74 2.45 9.01 5.84
C THR A 74 3.96 9.14 5.93
N PHE A 75 4.49 10.26 5.47
CA PHE A 75 5.92 10.54 5.47
C PHE A 75 6.22 12.00 5.80
N ILE A 76 7.41 12.25 6.32
CA ILE A 76 7.92 13.61 6.52
C ILE A 76 8.43 14.14 5.19
N VAL A 77 8.06 15.38 4.90
CA VAL A 77 8.49 16.04 3.66
C VAL A 77 9.91 16.57 3.83
N ASP A 78 10.76 16.28 2.86
CA ASP A 78 12.14 16.75 2.82
C ASP A 78 12.22 18.27 2.58
N GLU A 79 13.27 18.94 3.06
CA GLU A 79 13.51 20.38 2.92
C GLU A 79 13.48 20.85 1.45
N PHE A 80 13.95 20.01 0.53
CA PHE A 80 13.96 20.29 -0.90
C PHE A 80 12.72 19.81 -1.65
N LEU A 81 11.71 19.24 -0.93
CA LEU A 81 10.49 18.66 -1.50
C LEU A 81 10.75 17.53 -2.52
N GLU A 82 11.93 16.91 -2.48
CA GLU A 82 12.29 15.91 -3.48
C GLU A 82 11.39 14.68 -3.41
N ASN A 83 11.12 14.16 -2.19
CA ASN A 83 10.24 13.01 -1.99
C ASN A 83 8.78 13.30 -2.40
N TYR A 84 8.28 14.48 -2.09
CA TYR A 84 6.95 14.93 -2.51
C TYR A 84 6.87 15.11 -4.04
N SER A 85 7.90 15.72 -4.63
CA SER A 85 7.99 15.93 -6.08
C SER A 85 8.04 14.62 -6.87
N GLU A 86 8.74 13.60 -6.37
CA GLU A 86 8.78 12.27 -7.01
C GLU A 86 7.38 11.65 -7.07
N LEU A 87 6.62 11.69 -5.98
CA LEU A 87 5.23 11.21 -5.93
C LEU A 87 4.29 12.02 -6.85
N HIS A 88 4.44 13.36 -6.81
CA HIS A 88 3.69 14.25 -7.67
C HIS A 88 3.96 13.95 -9.16
N ASN A 89 5.23 13.78 -9.53
CA ASN A 89 5.61 13.44 -10.90
C ASN A 89 5.07 12.07 -11.34
N TRP A 90 5.02 11.11 -10.42
CA TRP A 90 4.40 9.82 -10.71
C TRP A 90 2.90 9.96 -10.99
N LEU A 91 2.14 10.69 -10.15
CA LEU A 91 0.73 10.97 -10.38
C LEU A 91 0.47 11.73 -11.68
N ILE A 92 1.26 12.77 -11.97
CA ILE A 92 1.16 13.55 -13.22
C ILE A 92 1.53 12.71 -14.44
N GLY A 93 2.51 11.81 -14.29
CA GLY A 93 2.91 10.90 -15.36
C GLY A 93 1.80 9.92 -15.75
N ILE A 94 1.04 9.44 -14.76
CA ILE A 94 -0.12 8.57 -15.00
C ILE A 94 -1.31 9.37 -15.57
N GLY A 95 -1.59 10.54 -14.99
CA GLY A 95 -2.78 11.34 -15.30
C GLY A 95 -2.62 12.29 -16.50
N PHE A 96 -1.40 12.61 -16.92
CA PHE A 96 -1.01 13.51 -18.03
C PHE A 96 -1.97 14.71 -18.26
N PRO A 97 -2.20 15.56 -17.25
CA PRO A 97 -3.23 16.61 -17.31
C PRO A 97 -2.94 17.67 -18.37
N LYS A 98 -1.72 17.86 -18.82
CA LYS A 98 -1.32 18.90 -19.72
C LYS A 98 -1.32 18.43 -21.20
N ASN A 99 -0.68 17.32 -21.48
CA ASN A 99 -0.64 16.73 -22.82
C ASN A 99 -0.12 15.28 -22.77
N ARG A 100 -0.35 14.55 -23.87
CA ARG A 100 0.06 13.15 -24.00
C ARG A 100 1.59 12.94 -23.98
N THR A 101 2.37 13.97 -24.24
CA THR A 101 3.82 13.90 -24.20
C THR A 101 4.33 13.60 -22.80
N GLN A 102 3.64 14.09 -21.75
CA GLN A 102 4.00 13.77 -20.35
C GLN A 102 3.98 12.27 -20.09
N PHE A 103 2.96 11.58 -20.60
CA PHE A 103 2.86 10.13 -20.50
C PHE A 103 4.01 9.41 -21.21
N SER A 104 4.33 9.80 -22.44
CA SER A 104 5.42 9.18 -23.19
C SER A 104 6.79 9.44 -22.55
N THR A 105 7.00 10.62 -22.00
CA THR A 105 8.24 10.98 -21.28
C THR A 105 8.37 10.17 -20.01
N PHE A 106 7.32 10.07 -19.21
CA PHE A 106 7.30 9.27 -18.00
C PHE A 106 7.58 7.80 -18.28
N ARG A 107 6.91 7.24 -19.30
CA ARG A 107 7.12 5.87 -19.73
C ARG A 107 8.54 5.57 -20.17
N SER A 108 9.19 6.51 -20.85
CA SER A 108 10.58 6.33 -21.33
C SER A 108 11.62 6.51 -20.22
N SER A 109 11.30 7.28 -19.16
CA SER A 109 12.22 7.59 -18.06
C SER A 109 12.14 6.61 -16.90
N THR A 110 11.04 5.86 -16.77
CA THR A 110 10.79 4.98 -15.62
C THR A 110 11.08 3.54 -15.98
N SER A 111 11.91 2.88 -15.17
CA SER A 111 12.12 1.43 -15.27
C SER A 111 10.94 0.69 -14.65
N ASN A 112 10.63 -0.49 -15.18
CA ASN A 112 9.61 -1.37 -14.59
C ASN A 112 10.11 -1.94 -13.25
N THR A 113 9.47 -1.58 -12.16
CA THR A 113 9.79 -2.04 -10.80
C THR A 113 8.72 -2.98 -10.22
N SER A 114 7.74 -3.36 -11.03
CA SER A 114 6.68 -4.29 -10.64
C SER A 114 7.05 -5.73 -10.94
N SER A 115 6.87 -6.63 -9.98
CA SER A 115 7.06 -8.07 -10.15
C SER A 115 5.85 -8.77 -10.78
N GLY A 116 4.69 -8.15 -10.77
CA GLY A 116 3.43 -8.70 -11.31
C GLY A 116 3.44 -8.95 -12.81
N GLY A 117 4.51 -8.51 -13.51
CA GLY A 117 4.71 -8.74 -14.94
C GLY A 117 5.37 -10.05 -15.33
N THR A 118 5.78 -10.86 -14.38
CA THR A 118 6.66 -12.02 -14.62
C THR A 118 5.90 -13.28 -14.99
N GLY A 119 4.95 -13.28 -15.79
CA GLY A 119 4.55 -14.59 -16.25
C GLY A 119 3.11 -14.87 -16.55
N GLY A 120 2.42 -13.94 -16.98
CA GLY A 120 1.08 -14.27 -17.39
C GLY A 120 0.67 -13.61 -18.69
N ASN A 121 0.53 -14.39 -19.74
CA ASN A 121 -0.24 -14.03 -20.94
C ASN A 121 -1.71 -13.66 -20.62
N ASN A 122 -2.04 -13.42 -19.35
CA ASN A 122 -3.41 -13.26 -18.86
C ASN A 122 -3.75 -11.83 -18.50
N ASP A 123 -2.93 -10.87 -18.86
CA ASP A 123 -3.28 -9.49 -18.67
C ASP A 123 -4.19 -9.00 -19.77
N ILE A 124 -5.46 -9.09 -19.41
CA ILE A 124 -6.58 -8.32 -19.97
C ILE A 124 -6.29 -7.68 -21.32
N GLY A 125 -6.34 -8.49 -22.39
CA GLY A 125 -6.72 -8.05 -23.72
C GLY A 125 -5.79 -7.10 -24.46
N ILE A 126 -4.58 -6.84 -24.02
CA ILE A 126 -3.60 -6.09 -24.80
C ILE A 126 -2.62 -7.07 -25.44
N VAL A 127 -3.01 -7.54 -26.59
CA VAL A 127 -2.14 -8.33 -27.49
C VAL A 127 -1.03 -7.41 -27.97
N GLY A 128 0.22 -7.67 -27.61
CA GLY A 128 1.31 -7.08 -28.37
C GLY A 128 2.61 -6.73 -27.67
N ASN A 129 2.71 -6.65 -26.37
CA ASN A 129 4.03 -6.58 -25.72
C ASN A 129 3.91 -6.77 -24.19
N PRO A 130 4.21 -7.96 -23.69
CA PRO A 130 3.64 -8.36 -22.42
C PRO A 130 4.32 -7.79 -21.17
N VAL A 131 5.50 -7.29 -21.19
CA VAL A 131 6.23 -7.05 -19.92
C VAL A 131 6.96 -5.70 -19.86
N ALA A 132 7.30 -5.12 -20.97
CA ALA A 132 8.10 -3.89 -21.01
C ALA A 132 7.31 -2.61 -20.67
N ASP A 133 6.00 -2.71 -20.48
CA ASP A 133 5.08 -1.58 -20.56
C ASP A 133 4.32 -1.24 -19.28
N ARG A 134 4.87 -1.59 -18.11
CA ARG A 134 4.24 -1.24 -16.82
C ARG A 134 5.07 -0.27 -15.95
N PRO A 135 5.57 0.84 -16.49
CA PRO A 135 6.30 1.82 -15.69
C PRO A 135 5.41 2.54 -14.66
N PHE A 136 4.08 2.33 -14.75
CA PHE A 136 3.09 2.98 -13.89
C PHE A 136 2.88 2.27 -12.56
N TYR A 137 3.27 1.01 -12.48
CA TYR A 137 3.10 0.17 -11.29
C TYR A 137 4.44 -0.06 -10.60
N SER A 138 4.39 -0.16 -9.30
CA SER A 138 5.53 -0.54 -8.46
C SER A 138 5.10 -1.56 -7.43
N ASP A 139 6.03 -2.35 -6.95
CA ASP A 139 5.79 -3.22 -5.80
C ASP A 139 6.28 -2.55 -4.53
N ALA A 140 5.62 -2.87 -3.43
CA ALA A 140 6.02 -2.41 -2.11
C ALA A 140 6.01 -3.57 -1.12
N THR A 141 6.80 -3.42 -0.07
CA THR A 141 6.87 -4.37 1.03
C THR A 141 6.78 -3.63 2.35
N LEU A 142 5.86 -4.06 3.21
CA LEU A 142 5.77 -3.64 4.59
C LEU A 142 6.31 -4.75 5.47
N SER A 143 7.47 -4.54 6.08
CA SER A 143 8.08 -5.48 7.01
C SER A 143 7.73 -5.09 8.44
N ILE A 144 7.11 -6.01 9.16
CA ILE A 144 6.81 -5.87 10.59
C ILE A 144 8.00 -6.42 11.37
N LEU A 145 8.52 -5.60 12.27
CA LEU A 145 9.70 -5.93 13.05
C LEU A 145 9.33 -6.40 14.46
N SER A 146 10.18 -7.24 15.02
CA SER A 146 10.12 -7.62 16.43
C SER A 146 10.60 -6.49 17.34
N ASN A 147 10.36 -6.62 18.65
CA ASN A 147 10.92 -5.74 19.66
C ASN A 147 12.47 -5.62 19.64
N LYS A 148 13.12 -6.50 18.90
CA LYS A 148 14.58 -6.51 18.68
C LYS A 148 14.97 -6.06 17.25
N ASN A 149 14.06 -5.39 16.55
CA ASN A 149 14.24 -4.92 15.15
C ASN A 149 14.54 -6.02 14.12
N ASN A 150 14.18 -7.27 14.40
CA ASN A 150 14.29 -8.33 13.40
C ASN A 150 12.96 -8.45 12.62
N PRO A 151 12.97 -8.60 11.30
CA PRO A 151 11.77 -8.80 10.52
C PRO A 151 11.11 -10.14 10.90
N ILE A 152 9.81 -10.10 11.20
CA ILE A 152 9.01 -11.27 11.54
C ILE A 152 8.06 -11.62 10.42
N VAL A 153 7.39 -10.61 9.87
CA VAL A 153 6.37 -10.77 8.83
C VAL A 153 6.62 -9.72 7.75
N GLU A 154 6.48 -10.11 6.51
CA GLU A 154 6.51 -9.22 5.36
C GLU A 154 5.17 -9.27 4.65
N VAL A 155 4.57 -8.12 4.46
CA VAL A 155 3.36 -7.93 3.65
C VAL A 155 3.79 -7.32 2.33
N ARG A 156 3.57 -8.03 1.24
CA ARG A 156 3.99 -7.64 -0.10
C ARG A 156 2.79 -7.15 -0.90
N PHE A 157 2.90 -5.95 -1.43
CA PHE A 157 1.90 -5.34 -2.29
C PHE A 157 2.35 -5.41 -3.74
N SER A 158 1.53 -5.99 -4.59
CA SER A 158 1.82 -6.13 -6.02
C SER A 158 1.02 -5.12 -6.86
N ASP A 159 1.67 -4.62 -7.92
CA ASP A 159 1.07 -3.70 -8.89
C ASP A 159 0.43 -2.47 -8.22
N MET A 160 1.18 -1.81 -7.35
CA MET A 160 0.75 -0.63 -6.62
C MET A 160 0.93 0.65 -7.45
N PHE A 161 -0.01 1.57 -7.33
CA PHE A 161 0.05 2.90 -7.95
C PHE A 161 -0.60 3.96 -7.04
N PRO A 162 -0.14 5.21 -7.07
CA PRO A 162 -0.71 6.27 -6.26
C PRO A 162 -2.05 6.75 -6.82
N VAL A 163 -2.99 7.06 -5.93
CA VAL A 163 -4.33 7.56 -6.28
C VAL A 163 -4.54 8.97 -5.77
N SER A 164 -4.05 9.26 -4.58
CA SER A 164 -4.15 10.59 -3.98
C SER A 164 -2.85 10.97 -3.27
N LEU A 165 -2.57 12.25 -3.23
CA LEU A 165 -1.47 12.86 -2.48
C LEU A 165 -2.02 14.06 -1.73
N SER A 166 -1.76 14.14 -0.42
CA SER A 166 -2.23 15.26 0.39
C SER A 166 -1.56 16.58 -0.02
N GLY A 167 -2.27 17.69 0.19
CA GLY A 167 -1.68 19.03 0.11
C GLY A 167 -0.67 19.27 1.23
N LEU A 168 0.11 20.34 1.07
CA LEU A 168 1.05 20.82 2.08
C LEU A 168 0.60 22.22 2.51
N ASP A 169 0.36 22.39 3.80
CA ASP A 169 -0.08 23.67 4.38
C ASP A 169 1.12 24.35 5.07
N TYR A 170 1.47 25.54 4.61
CA TYR A 170 2.51 26.37 5.20
C TYR A 170 1.88 27.46 6.07
N ASN A 171 2.27 27.51 7.35
CA ASN A 171 1.78 28.51 8.29
C ASN A 171 2.95 29.19 9.02
N GLN A 172 3.10 30.49 8.84
CA GLN A 172 4.13 31.29 9.52
C GLN A 172 3.79 31.63 10.98
N GLN A 173 2.57 31.35 11.42
CA GLN A 173 2.13 31.63 12.78
C GLN A 173 2.38 30.49 13.76
N ALA A 174 2.97 29.38 13.28
CA ALA A 174 3.31 28.27 14.14
C ALA A 174 4.38 28.71 15.17
N THR A 175 4.11 28.44 16.43
CA THR A 175 4.99 28.83 17.57
C THR A 175 6.10 27.83 17.81
N ASP A 176 5.90 26.59 17.36
CA ASP A 176 6.84 25.49 17.52
C ASP A 176 7.38 25.02 16.18
N VAL A 177 8.55 24.41 16.20
CA VAL A 177 9.17 23.81 15.01
C VAL A 177 8.47 22.49 14.73
N GLU A 178 7.52 22.50 13.80
CA GLU A 178 6.86 21.29 13.29
C GLU A 178 7.39 20.96 11.91
N TYR A 179 7.57 19.67 11.65
CA TYR A 179 7.93 19.19 10.32
C TYR A 179 6.69 18.93 9.49
N LEU A 180 6.72 19.33 8.22
CA LEU A 180 5.64 19.04 7.29
C LEU A 180 5.53 17.55 7.03
N THR A 181 4.32 17.04 7.17
CA THR A 181 3.97 15.66 6.85
C THR A 181 3.02 15.62 5.66
N ALA A 182 3.19 14.64 4.82
CA ALA A 182 2.29 14.34 3.72
C ALA A 182 1.78 12.90 3.83
N SER A 183 0.62 12.66 3.27
CA SER A 183 0.06 11.32 3.12
C SER A 183 -0.22 11.01 1.65
N VAL A 184 -0.03 9.78 1.28
CA VAL A 184 -0.33 9.27 -0.05
C VAL A 184 -1.15 8.00 0.07
N ASP A 185 -2.20 7.90 -0.74
CA ASP A 185 -3.01 6.70 -0.84
C ASP A 185 -2.65 5.94 -2.11
N PHE A 186 -2.37 4.67 -1.92
CA PHE A 186 -2.08 3.74 -2.99
C PHE A 186 -3.21 2.74 -3.17
N ARG A 187 -3.46 2.39 -4.42
CA ARG A 187 -4.21 1.19 -4.82
C ARG A 187 -3.23 0.13 -5.29
N TYR A 188 -3.58 -1.10 -5.11
CA TYR A 188 -2.79 -2.27 -5.45
C TYR A 188 -3.71 -3.39 -5.94
N LYS A 189 -3.14 -4.38 -6.59
CA LYS A 189 -3.90 -5.51 -7.12
C LYS A 189 -4.19 -6.55 -6.04
N LEU A 190 -3.16 -6.92 -5.29
CA LEU A 190 -3.23 -7.91 -4.22
C LEU A 190 -2.13 -7.62 -3.20
N TYR A 191 -2.35 -8.04 -1.95
CA TYR A 191 -1.27 -8.16 -0.97
C TYR A 191 -1.25 -9.55 -0.33
N GLU A 192 -0.09 -10.01 0.02
CA GLU A 192 0.19 -11.32 0.63
C GLU A 192 1.07 -11.16 1.86
#